data_0a2ad46f235e744b678fad029b3067fc
#
_entry.id   0a2ad46f235e744b678fad029b3067fc
#
_cell.length_a   1.000
_cell.length_b   1.000
_cell.length_c   1.000
_cell.angle_alpha   90.00
_cell.angle_beta   90.00
_cell.angle_gamma   90.00
#
_symmetry.space_group_name_H-M   'P 1'
#
loop_
_entity.id
_entity.type
_entity.pdbx_description
1 polymer ?
#
loop_
_entity_poly.entity_id
_entity_poly.type
_entity_poly.pdbx_seq_one_letter_code
_entity_poly.pdbx_strand_id
1 'polypeptide(L)' 'MSQFPSMKAKRLLAVLERKPLSYRVARQSGSHRRMEAPGRPPLTFAFHDKATIPSGLVRKILTRDVGLAEDEAVKLL' A
#
# COMPACT_ATOMS: atom_id res chain seq x y z
N MET A 1 9.43 -4.83 17.93
CA MET A 1 9.89 -5.48 16.70
C MET A 1 8.78 -5.38 15.66
N SER A 2 9.12 -4.98 14.46
CA SER A 2 8.12 -4.83 13.41
C SER A 2 7.70 -6.19 12.86
N GLN A 3 6.39 -6.40 12.68
CA GLN A 3 5.85 -7.59 12.04
C GLN A 3 5.70 -7.40 10.53
N PHE A 4 6.10 -6.24 10.04
CA PHE A 4 5.94 -5.91 8.62
C PHE A 4 7.20 -6.31 7.86
N PRO A 5 7.06 -7.07 6.76
CA PRO A 5 8.22 -7.40 5.93
C PRO A 5 8.53 -6.25 4.98
N SER A 6 9.77 -6.20 4.50
CA SER A 6 10.06 -5.44 3.30
C SER A 6 9.53 -6.23 2.11
N MET A 7 9.17 -5.55 1.02
CA MET A 7 8.64 -6.25 -0.15
C MET A 7 8.81 -5.40 -1.40
N LYS A 8 8.72 -6.05 -2.56
CA LYS A 8 8.73 -5.31 -3.81
C LYS A 8 7.46 -4.47 -3.94
N ALA A 9 7.59 -3.31 -4.56
CA ALA A 9 6.46 -2.39 -4.76
C ALA A 9 5.30 -3.07 -5.47
N LYS A 10 5.58 -3.90 -6.46
CA LYS A 10 4.54 -4.65 -7.18
C LYS A 10 3.68 -5.48 -6.24
N ARG A 11 4.31 -6.11 -5.24
CA ARG A 11 3.57 -6.93 -4.28
C ARG A 11 2.69 -6.09 -3.37
N LEU A 12 3.22 -4.96 -2.88
CA LEU A 12 2.41 -4.07 -2.04
C LEU A 12 1.26 -3.46 -2.84
N LEU A 13 1.51 -3.10 -4.10
CA LEU A 13 0.46 -2.61 -4.98
C LEU A 13 -0.67 -3.65 -5.11
N ALA A 14 -0.32 -4.92 -5.27
CA ALA A 14 -1.31 -5.99 -5.36
C ALA A 14 -2.12 -6.11 -4.07
N VAL A 15 -1.49 -5.93 -2.91
CA VAL A 15 -2.20 -5.94 -1.62
C VAL A 15 -3.20 -4.79 -1.56
N LEU A 16 -2.81 -3.60 -2.03
CA LEU A 16 -3.70 -2.44 -2.03
C LEU A 16 -4.89 -2.65 -2.97
N GLU A 17 -4.68 -3.30 -4.11
CA GLU A 17 -5.71 -3.46 -5.12
C GLU A 17 -6.72 -4.56 -4.83
N ARG A 18 -6.34 -5.56 -4.05
CA ARG A 18 -7.24 -6.68 -3.76
C ARG A 18 -8.12 -6.38 -2.54
N LYS A 19 -9.18 -7.17 -2.38
CA LYS A 19 -10.03 -7.08 -1.19
C LYS A 19 -9.24 -7.41 0.06
N PRO A 20 -9.53 -6.80 1.20
CA PRO A 20 -10.66 -5.88 1.43
C PRO A 20 -10.37 -4.42 1.11
N LEU A 21 -9.13 -4.07 0.73
CA LEU A 21 -8.77 -2.66 0.49
C LEU A 21 -9.39 -2.13 -0.79
N SER A 22 -9.27 -2.87 -1.88
CA SER A 22 -9.93 -2.56 -3.16
C SER A 22 -9.55 -1.18 -3.71
N TYR A 23 -8.30 -0.76 -3.54
CA TYR A 23 -7.82 0.47 -4.16
C TYR A 23 -7.72 0.30 -5.66
N ARG A 24 -7.91 1.37 -6.38
CA ARG A 24 -7.73 1.39 -7.83
C ARG A 24 -6.92 2.61 -8.21
N VAL A 25 -6.21 2.52 -9.32
CA VAL A 25 -5.44 3.65 -9.85
C VAL A 25 -6.42 4.60 -10.53
N ALA A 26 -6.59 5.78 -9.94
CA ALA A 26 -7.47 6.82 -10.50
C ALA A 26 -6.72 7.69 -11.51
N ARG A 27 -5.41 7.88 -11.29
CA ARG A 27 -4.56 8.68 -12.17
C ARG A 27 -3.13 8.17 -12.05
N GLN A 28 -2.40 8.19 -13.13
CA GLN A 28 -1.01 7.78 -13.15
C GLN A 28 -0.17 8.72 -14.00
N SER A 29 1.01 9.07 -13.48
CA SER A 29 2.01 9.85 -14.21
C SER A 29 3.37 9.23 -13.88
N GLY A 30 3.95 8.51 -14.83
CA GLY A 30 5.18 7.76 -14.57
C GLY A 30 4.94 6.72 -13.47
N SER A 31 5.77 6.74 -12.42
CA SER A 31 5.62 5.85 -11.28
C SER A 31 4.67 6.38 -10.21
N HIS A 32 4.13 7.59 -10.40
CA HIS A 32 3.18 8.18 -9.45
C HIS A 32 1.77 7.72 -9.77
N ARG A 33 1.20 6.93 -8.89
CA ARG A 33 -0.18 6.43 -9.02
C ARG A 33 -1.03 7.04 -7.93
N ARG A 34 -2.03 7.82 -8.33
CA ARG A 34 -3.06 8.29 -7.40
C ARG A 34 -4.07 7.20 -7.23
N MET A 35 -4.22 6.67 -6.02
CA MET A 35 -5.07 5.52 -5.76
C MET A 35 -6.24 5.90 -4.87
N GLU A 36 -7.40 5.32 -5.15
CA GLU A 36 -8.64 5.60 -4.43
C GLU A 36 -9.39 4.30 -4.16
N ALA A 37 -10.09 4.27 -3.03
CA ALA A 37 -10.97 3.17 -2.66
C ALA A 37 -12.17 3.71 -1.92
N PRO A 38 -13.38 3.12 -2.10
CA PRO A 38 -14.57 3.58 -1.40
C PRO A 38 -14.39 3.50 0.11
N GLY A 39 -14.72 4.60 0.80
CA GLY A 39 -14.65 4.65 2.25
C GLY A 39 -13.25 4.70 2.84
N ARG A 40 -12.22 4.87 2.02
CA ARG A 40 -10.85 4.93 2.49
C ARG A 40 -10.16 6.19 1.97
N PRO A 41 -9.13 6.70 2.70
CA PRO A 41 -8.39 7.88 2.25
C PRO A 41 -7.68 7.59 0.92
N PRO A 42 -7.65 8.55 0.00
CA PRO A 42 -6.83 8.41 -1.19
C PRO A 42 -5.35 8.46 -0.82
N LEU A 43 -4.51 7.81 -1.63
CA LEU A 43 -3.08 7.83 -1.39
C LEU A 43 -2.33 7.92 -2.71
N THR A 44 -1.05 8.33 -2.63
CA THR A 44 -0.17 8.34 -3.79
C THR A 44 0.87 7.24 -3.61
N PHE A 45 0.91 6.30 -4.54
CA PHE A 45 1.85 5.20 -4.55
C PHE A 45 2.91 5.50 -5.61
N ALA A 46 4.07 5.98 -5.17
CA ALA A 46 5.10 6.53 -6.05
C ALA A 46 6.35 5.66 -6.09
N PHE A 47 6.17 4.39 -6.47
CA PHE A 47 7.28 3.43 -6.52
C PHE A 47 7.26 2.66 -7.84
N HIS A 48 8.46 2.40 -8.39
CA HIS A 48 8.60 1.49 -9.52
C HIS A 48 8.33 0.06 -9.05
N ASP A 49 7.77 -0.76 -9.92
CA ASP A 49 7.37 -2.13 -9.57
C ASP A 49 8.52 -2.96 -8.97
N LYS A 50 9.74 -2.73 -9.44
CA LYS A 50 10.91 -3.48 -8.98
C LYS A 50 11.58 -2.89 -7.74
N ALA A 51 11.14 -1.73 -7.28
CA ALA A 51 11.70 -1.11 -6.08
C ALA A 51 11.35 -1.94 -4.85
N THR A 52 12.28 -2.02 -3.91
CA THR A 52 12.04 -2.67 -2.63
C THR A 52 11.58 -1.62 -1.62
N ILE A 53 10.44 -1.87 -1.01
CA ILE A 53 9.89 -0.96 0.00
C ILE A 53 10.29 -1.51 1.37
N PRO A 54 11.04 -0.71 2.17
CA PRO A 54 11.45 -1.17 3.51
C PRO A 54 10.25 -1.44 4.42
N SER A 55 10.43 -2.31 5.39
CA SER A 55 9.37 -2.72 6.31
C SER A 55 8.69 -1.55 7.02
N GLY A 56 9.46 -0.55 7.47
CA GLY A 56 8.90 0.64 8.11
C GLY A 56 8.00 1.44 7.19
N LEU A 57 8.32 1.49 5.91
CA LEU A 57 7.51 2.20 4.93
C LEU A 57 6.27 1.39 4.56
N VAL A 58 6.39 0.06 4.48
CA VAL A 58 5.22 -0.82 4.30
C VAL A 58 4.22 -0.57 5.44
N ARG A 59 4.72 -0.56 6.68
CA ARG A 59 3.89 -0.28 7.85
C ARG A 59 3.22 1.09 7.72
N LYS A 60 3.99 2.12 7.39
CA LYS A 60 3.47 3.48 7.28
C LYS A 60 2.36 3.58 6.23
N ILE A 61 2.55 2.98 5.09
CA ILE A 61 1.55 3.02 4.02
C ILE A 61 0.25 2.37 4.50
N LEU A 62 0.33 1.20 5.10
CA LEU A 62 -0.88 0.47 5.49
C LEU A 62 -1.56 1.06 6.73
N THR A 63 -0.79 1.57 7.70
CA THR A 63 -1.38 2.08 8.94
C THR A 63 -1.72 3.56 8.89
N ARG A 64 -0.94 4.37 8.17
CA ARG A 64 -1.17 5.82 8.11
C ARG A 64 -1.92 6.25 6.86
N ASP A 65 -1.45 5.82 5.70
CA ASP A 65 -2.09 6.24 4.45
C ASP A 65 -3.42 5.54 4.23
N VAL A 66 -3.49 4.24 4.49
CA VAL A 66 -4.73 3.47 4.38
C VAL A 66 -5.59 3.61 5.62
N GLY A 67 -4.97 3.72 6.79
CA GLY A 67 -5.69 3.89 8.04
C GLY A 67 -6.04 2.60 8.77
N LEU A 68 -5.30 1.51 8.51
CA LEU A 68 -5.54 0.24 9.18
C LEU A 68 -4.88 0.19 10.55
N ALA A 69 -5.47 -0.58 11.48
CA ALA A 69 -4.77 -0.97 12.69
C ALA A 69 -3.63 -1.93 12.32
N GLU A 70 -2.58 -2.01 13.15
CA GLU A 70 -1.42 -2.83 12.81
C GLU A 70 -1.77 -4.30 12.62
N ASP A 71 -2.61 -4.85 13.48
CA ASP A 71 -3.00 -6.25 13.37
C ASP A 71 -3.82 -6.52 12.09
N GLU A 72 -4.67 -5.58 11.71
CA GLU A 72 -5.40 -5.69 10.44
C GLU A 72 -4.46 -5.67 9.25
N ALA A 73 -3.49 -4.76 9.29
CA ALA A 73 -2.54 -4.61 8.20
C ALA A 73 -1.68 -5.87 8.03
N VAL A 74 -1.19 -6.43 9.14
CA VAL A 74 -0.35 -7.63 9.12
C VAL A 74 -1.12 -8.81 8.51
N LYS A 75 -2.40 -8.92 8.79
CA LYS A 75 -3.23 -10.02 8.26
C LYS A 75 -3.35 -9.99 6.73
N LEU A 76 -3.13 -8.84 6.11
CA LEU A 76 -3.21 -8.72 4.66
C LEU A 76 -1.92 -9.13 3.96
N LEU A 77 -0.86 -9.29 4.70
CA LEU A 77 0.47 -9.65 4.19
C LEU A 77 0.73 -11.14 4.39
#